data_172952d5103eb2826e7d53a8275bdf7e
#
_entry.id   172952d5103eb2826e7d53a8275bdf7e
#
_cell.length_a   1.000
_cell.length_b   1.000
_cell.length_c   1.000
_cell.angle_alpha   90.00
_cell.angle_beta   90.00
_cell.angle_gamma   90.00
#
_symmetry.space_group_name_H-M   'P 1'
#
loop_
_entity.id
_entity.type
_entity.pdbx_description
1 polymer ?
#
loop_
_entity_poly.entity_id
_entity_poly.type
_entity_poly.pdbx_seq_one_letter_code
_entity_poly.pdbx_strand_id
1 'polypeptide(L)'
;LFGNRNETLIESGTIAENGCGKFSAFDDKTLKELHDMGITHVWYTGVIRHATQTDYSAYGIPKQHPEIVKGKAGSPYAITDYYDVDPDLADKVSERMAEWEQLIERTHVAGMKVVLDFVPNHVAREYRSVCKPTGVRDLGEGDDTALHFSPRNDFYYCWGEPLDLGAIASGTSYEETPAKATGNDHFDAHPGINDWYETVKLNYGVDYCNTDGRSYHFDPIPSTWRKMTDILLFWAAKGIDAFRCDMAEMVPVEFWNYTTNKVRKRFPHILFIGEVYNTSLYRTYIANGFDYLYDKVGMYDCIRGVISGMRGAHEITREWQATDDIHEHMLYFLENHDEQRIASDFFAGAGRKAIPAAAIAILLRTNPFMLYSGQEFGERGMDCEGFSGRDGRTSIFDYWSVSTLRRAFTDKQLLSDEEKILVEAYRRLLRIAHREAAIYDGEFFDLTYANPSRQDFNPDREYAFLRKKDDVI
;
A
#
# COMPACT_ATOMS: atom_id res chain seq x y z
N LEU A 1 -11.25 -7.47 2.67
CA LEU A 1 -11.20 -8.73 1.89
C LEU A 1 -10.86 -9.92 2.77
N PHE A 2 -9.75 -9.84 3.50
CA PHE A 2 -9.26 -10.91 4.37
C PHE A 2 -10.28 -11.23 5.48
N GLY A 3 -10.65 -12.50 5.59
CA GLY A 3 -11.62 -12.97 6.59
C GLY A 3 -13.09 -12.71 6.27
N ASN A 4 -13.41 -12.05 5.15
CA ASN A 4 -14.79 -11.92 4.72
C ASN A 4 -15.31 -13.30 4.27
N ARG A 5 -16.36 -13.78 4.94
CA ARG A 5 -16.98 -15.12 4.71
C ARG A 5 -18.28 -15.03 3.92
N ASN A 6 -18.69 -13.85 3.50
CA ASN A 6 -19.95 -13.70 2.79
C ASN A 6 -19.89 -14.34 1.39
N GLU A 7 -20.92 -15.10 1.05
CA GLU A 7 -21.01 -15.82 -0.22
C GLU A 7 -21.76 -15.04 -1.30
N THR A 8 -22.58 -14.10 -0.87
CA THR A 8 -23.35 -13.25 -1.79
C THR A 8 -22.48 -12.08 -2.22
N LEU A 9 -22.39 -11.85 -3.52
CA LEU A 9 -21.71 -10.71 -4.12
C LEU A 9 -22.71 -9.97 -5.02
N ILE A 10 -22.90 -8.71 -4.70
CA ILE A 10 -23.73 -7.78 -5.47
C ILE A 10 -22.81 -6.66 -5.94
N GLU A 11 -22.78 -6.41 -7.23
CA GLU A 11 -22.03 -5.29 -7.80
C GLU A 11 -22.49 -3.98 -7.14
N SER A 12 -21.53 -3.19 -6.64
CA SER A 12 -21.79 -1.98 -5.84
C SER A 12 -22.68 -2.22 -4.60
N GLY A 13 -22.65 -3.43 -4.03
CA GLY A 13 -23.39 -3.79 -2.84
C GLY A 13 -22.87 -3.08 -1.58
N THR A 14 -23.74 -2.94 -0.61
CA THR A 14 -23.45 -2.37 0.71
C THR A 14 -22.66 -3.37 1.58
N ILE A 15 -22.11 -2.89 2.70
CA ILE A 15 -21.45 -3.76 3.69
C ILE A 15 -22.40 -4.85 4.23
N ALA A 16 -23.70 -4.55 4.34
CA ALA A 16 -24.71 -5.50 4.80
C ALA A 16 -24.96 -6.62 3.77
N GLU A 17 -24.80 -6.34 2.49
CA GLU A 17 -25.00 -7.28 1.37
C GLU A 17 -23.74 -8.10 1.11
N ASN A 18 -22.58 -7.46 1.00
CA ASN A 18 -21.32 -8.10 0.59
C ASN A 18 -20.40 -8.49 1.74
N GLY A 19 -20.63 -7.94 2.93
CA GLY A 19 -19.77 -8.15 4.08
C GLY A 19 -18.43 -7.42 4.01
N CYS A 20 -17.66 -7.52 5.08
CA CYS A 20 -16.31 -6.99 5.20
C CYS A 20 -15.47 -7.92 6.09
N GLY A 21 -14.17 -7.98 5.86
CA GLY A 21 -13.23 -8.61 6.78
C GLY A 21 -13.13 -7.82 8.08
N LYS A 22 -12.92 -8.52 9.20
CA LYS A 22 -12.87 -7.94 10.54
C LYS A 22 -11.51 -8.19 11.20
N PHE A 23 -11.13 -7.35 12.17
CA PHE A 23 -9.93 -7.57 12.98
C PHE A 23 -9.92 -8.93 13.68
N SER A 24 -11.08 -9.44 14.07
CA SER A 24 -11.26 -10.75 14.68
C SER A 24 -10.96 -11.93 13.76
N ALA A 25 -10.94 -11.71 12.44
CA ALA A 25 -10.55 -12.75 11.47
C ALA A 25 -9.05 -13.13 11.57
N PHE A 26 -8.24 -12.24 12.13
CA PHE A 26 -6.83 -12.50 12.45
C PHE A 26 -6.72 -13.09 13.87
N ASP A 27 -7.32 -14.26 14.07
CA ASP A 27 -7.24 -15.02 15.30
C ASP A 27 -5.86 -15.70 15.47
N ASP A 28 -5.62 -16.30 16.65
CA ASP A 28 -4.34 -16.95 16.98
C ASP A 28 -3.98 -18.04 15.98
N LYS A 29 -4.99 -18.77 15.47
CA LYS A 29 -4.78 -19.84 14.48
C LYS A 29 -4.32 -19.25 13.15
N THR A 30 -5.01 -18.23 12.67
CA THR A 30 -4.69 -17.54 11.39
C THR A 30 -3.31 -16.92 11.45
N LEU A 31 -2.99 -16.18 12.52
CA LEU A 31 -1.68 -15.56 12.70
C LEU A 31 -0.56 -16.59 12.80
N LYS A 32 -0.80 -17.71 13.53
CA LYS A 32 0.16 -18.81 13.58
C LYS A 32 0.40 -19.44 12.21
N GLU A 33 -0.62 -19.59 11.39
CA GLU A 33 -0.48 -20.13 10.03
C GLU A 33 0.33 -19.23 9.12
N LEU A 34 0.16 -17.89 9.22
CA LEU A 34 0.96 -16.91 8.50
C LEU A 34 2.44 -16.98 8.94
N HIS A 35 2.69 -17.02 10.26
CA HIS A 35 4.03 -17.18 10.80
C HIS A 35 4.69 -18.49 10.34
N ASP A 36 3.97 -19.60 10.41
CA ASP A 36 4.46 -20.93 9.98
C ASP A 36 4.72 -21.00 8.47
N MET A 37 4.09 -20.14 7.69
CA MET A 37 4.36 -19.97 6.26
C MET A 37 5.68 -19.24 5.99
N GLY A 38 6.17 -18.45 6.95
CA GLY A 38 7.40 -17.66 6.87
C GLY A 38 7.17 -16.15 6.80
N ILE A 39 5.97 -15.69 7.15
CA ILE A 39 5.68 -14.25 7.24
C ILE A 39 6.28 -13.70 8.53
N THR A 40 6.97 -12.55 8.42
CA THR A 40 7.60 -11.85 9.55
C THR A 40 6.88 -10.56 9.91
N HIS A 41 6.24 -9.93 8.93
CA HIS A 41 5.52 -8.67 9.07
C HIS A 41 4.16 -8.80 8.41
N VAL A 42 3.11 -8.26 9.05
CA VAL A 42 1.78 -8.16 8.46
C VAL A 42 1.47 -6.69 8.22
N TRP A 43 1.29 -6.32 6.96
CA TRP A 43 0.81 -5.01 6.59
C TRP A 43 -0.72 -5.03 6.51
N TYR A 44 -1.35 -4.34 7.47
CA TYR A 44 -2.79 -4.16 7.54
C TYR A 44 -3.19 -2.89 6.78
N THR A 45 -3.85 -3.06 5.64
CA THR A 45 -4.31 -1.95 4.77
C THR A 45 -5.69 -1.47 5.19
N GLY A 46 -5.94 -0.16 5.09
CA GLY A 46 -7.24 0.45 5.33
C GLY A 46 -7.62 0.57 6.81
N VAL A 47 -6.66 0.51 7.73
CA VAL A 47 -6.92 0.58 9.18
C VAL A 47 -7.28 1.98 9.64
N ILE A 48 -6.56 3.01 9.17
CA ILE A 48 -6.87 4.42 9.51
C ILE A 48 -8.19 4.79 8.86
N ARG A 49 -9.08 5.47 9.61
CA ARG A 49 -10.42 5.79 9.14
C ARG A 49 -10.41 6.60 7.85
N HIS A 50 -11.05 6.05 6.83
CA HIS A 50 -11.19 6.62 5.49
C HIS A 50 -12.67 6.91 5.16
N ALA A 51 -12.91 7.57 4.03
CA ALA A 51 -14.24 7.87 3.55
C ALA A 51 -14.96 6.59 3.12
N THR A 52 -16.20 6.40 3.56
CA THR A 52 -17.10 5.30 3.18
C THR A 52 -18.51 5.82 2.97
N GLN A 53 -19.33 5.14 2.18
CA GLN A 53 -20.76 5.44 2.06
C GLN A 53 -21.59 4.83 3.21
N THR A 54 -21.01 3.97 4.04
CA THR A 54 -21.69 3.40 5.21
C THR A 54 -21.88 4.48 6.27
N ASP A 55 -23.09 4.55 6.83
CA ASP A 55 -23.47 5.57 7.79
C ASP A 55 -23.15 5.13 9.23
N TYR A 56 -22.18 5.79 9.84
CA TYR A 56 -21.77 5.59 11.23
C TYR A 56 -22.10 6.80 12.13
N SER A 57 -23.01 7.67 11.71
CA SER A 57 -23.39 8.88 12.49
C SER A 57 -23.90 8.57 13.88
N ALA A 58 -24.54 7.41 14.08
CA ALA A 58 -24.96 6.93 15.39
C ALA A 58 -23.80 6.75 16.39
N TYR A 59 -22.57 6.66 15.91
CA TYR A 59 -21.35 6.54 16.71
C TYR A 59 -20.54 7.85 16.75
N GLY A 60 -21.14 8.97 16.31
CA GLY A 60 -20.48 10.28 16.28
C GLY A 60 -19.48 10.46 15.12
N ILE A 61 -19.46 9.56 14.16
CA ILE A 61 -18.63 9.64 12.96
C ILE A 61 -19.39 10.44 11.90
N PRO A 62 -18.82 11.53 11.34
CA PRO A 62 -19.44 12.30 10.29
C PRO A 62 -19.71 11.45 9.04
N LYS A 63 -20.93 11.57 8.50
CA LYS A 63 -21.28 10.95 7.23
C LYS A 63 -20.55 11.67 6.08
N GLN A 64 -20.04 10.91 5.14
CA GLN A 64 -19.40 11.45 3.95
C GLN A 64 -20.41 11.63 2.81
N HIS A 65 -20.21 12.65 1.98
CA HIS A 65 -21.05 12.86 0.81
C HIS A 65 -20.77 11.78 -0.26
N PRO A 66 -21.78 11.06 -0.78
CA PRO A 66 -21.55 9.91 -1.65
C PRO A 66 -20.87 10.27 -2.99
N GLU A 67 -20.98 11.51 -3.47
CA GLU A 67 -20.36 11.96 -4.74
C GLU A 67 -18.85 12.12 -4.65
N ILE A 68 -18.29 12.16 -3.44
CA ILE A 68 -16.85 12.24 -3.19
C ILE A 68 -16.31 11.00 -2.48
N VAL A 69 -16.97 9.86 -2.67
CA VAL A 69 -16.54 8.54 -2.19
C VAL A 69 -16.52 7.58 -3.37
N LYS A 70 -15.36 7.06 -3.71
CA LYS A 70 -15.23 6.02 -4.76
C LYS A 70 -15.78 4.70 -4.27
N GLY A 71 -16.69 4.07 -5.03
CA GLY A 71 -17.35 2.83 -4.64
C GLY A 71 -18.22 2.99 -3.39
N LYS A 72 -18.56 1.88 -2.73
CA LYS A 72 -19.33 1.86 -1.49
C LYS A 72 -18.47 1.83 -0.23
N ALA A 73 -17.38 1.07 -0.25
CA ALA A 73 -16.42 0.99 0.84
C ALA A 73 -15.52 2.24 0.90
N GLY A 74 -15.36 2.94 -0.22
CA GLY A 74 -14.47 4.09 -0.34
C GLY A 74 -13.01 3.70 -0.54
N SER A 75 -12.18 4.69 -0.83
CA SER A 75 -10.74 4.48 -0.96
C SER A 75 -10.09 4.38 0.42
N PRO A 76 -9.33 3.30 0.72
CA PRO A 76 -8.53 3.22 1.94
C PRO A 76 -7.49 4.34 2.07
N TYR A 77 -7.26 5.11 1.00
CA TYR A 77 -6.33 6.24 0.92
C TYR A 77 -7.02 7.60 1.03
N ALA A 78 -8.34 7.67 1.05
CA ALA A 78 -9.09 8.90 1.33
C ALA A 78 -9.36 9.05 2.83
N ILE A 79 -8.32 9.38 3.60
CA ILE A 79 -8.36 9.45 5.06
C ILE A 79 -9.29 10.56 5.53
N THR A 80 -10.20 10.24 6.46
CA THR A 80 -11.13 11.21 7.09
C THR A 80 -10.74 11.58 8.52
N ASP A 81 -10.00 10.71 9.20
CA ASP A 81 -9.47 10.97 10.54
C ASP A 81 -8.20 10.15 10.80
N TYR A 82 -7.07 10.80 10.93
CA TYR A 82 -5.79 10.11 11.22
C TYR A 82 -5.68 9.55 12.64
N TYR A 83 -6.55 9.94 13.56
CA TYR A 83 -6.51 9.50 14.95
C TYR A 83 -7.55 8.43 15.27
N ASP A 84 -8.20 7.88 14.24
CA ASP A 84 -9.26 6.91 14.37
C ASP A 84 -9.03 5.68 13.49
N VAL A 85 -9.71 4.60 13.84
CA VAL A 85 -9.70 3.33 13.12
C VAL A 85 -10.98 3.21 12.30
N ASP A 86 -10.86 2.61 11.12
CA ASP A 86 -11.99 2.40 10.23
C ASP A 86 -13.07 1.50 10.89
N PRO A 87 -14.31 1.98 10.99
CA PRO A 87 -15.39 1.25 11.67
C PRO A 87 -15.81 -0.02 10.93
N ASP A 88 -15.59 -0.11 9.61
CA ASP A 88 -15.92 -1.30 8.83
C ASP A 88 -15.15 -2.53 9.30
N LEU A 89 -13.96 -2.35 9.87
CA LEU A 89 -13.04 -3.41 10.27
C LEU A 89 -13.31 -3.97 11.68
N ALA A 90 -14.09 -3.25 12.49
CA ALA A 90 -14.41 -3.66 13.86
C ALA A 90 -15.68 -4.51 13.94
N ASP A 91 -15.71 -5.45 14.85
CA ASP A 91 -16.95 -6.15 15.22
C ASP A 91 -17.90 -5.23 15.99
N LYS A 92 -17.33 -4.37 16.86
CA LYS A 92 -18.04 -3.35 17.60
C LYS A 92 -17.49 -1.97 17.30
N VAL A 93 -18.22 -1.17 16.56
CA VAL A 93 -17.79 0.18 16.13
C VAL A 93 -17.33 1.05 17.29
N SER A 94 -17.98 0.98 18.45
CA SER A 94 -17.61 1.73 19.66
C SER A 94 -16.26 1.28 20.27
N GLU A 95 -15.79 0.09 19.96
CA GLU A 95 -14.57 -0.51 20.51
C GLU A 95 -13.45 -0.62 19.44
N ARG A 96 -13.65 -0.08 18.25
CA ARG A 96 -12.76 -0.24 17.08
C ARG A 96 -11.28 -0.01 17.36
N MET A 97 -10.95 1.02 18.14
CA MET A 97 -9.56 1.28 18.53
C MET A 97 -8.99 0.19 19.44
N ALA A 98 -9.78 -0.27 20.40
CA ALA A 98 -9.37 -1.36 21.30
C ALA A 98 -9.22 -2.69 20.55
N GLU A 99 -10.10 -2.98 19.59
CA GLU A 99 -9.99 -4.18 18.74
C GLU A 99 -8.72 -4.15 17.89
N TRP A 100 -8.35 -2.97 17.37
CA TRP A 100 -7.09 -2.80 16.64
C TRP A 100 -5.87 -3.00 17.55
N GLU A 101 -5.84 -2.39 18.73
CA GLU A 101 -4.76 -2.57 19.69
C GLU A 101 -4.60 -4.05 20.12
N GLN A 102 -5.71 -4.76 20.30
CA GLN A 102 -5.69 -6.20 20.54
C GLN A 102 -5.14 -7.00 19.36
N LEU A 103 -5.40 -6.58 18.11
CA LEU A 103 -4.82 -7.22 16.94
C LEU A 103 -3.30 -7.01 16.88
N ILE A 104 -2.80 -5.81 17.20
CA ILE A 104 -1.35 -5.56 17.31
C ILE A 104 -0.74 -6.55 18.31
N GLU A 105 -1.32 -6.66 19.50
CA GLU A 105 -0.83 -7.58 20.55
C GLU A 105 -0.84 -9.03 20.08
N ARG A 106 -1.95 -9.50 19.48
CA ARG A 106 -2.02 -10.88 18.95
C ARG A 106 -0.98 -11.15 17.87
N THR A 107 -0.72 -10.17 17.00
CA THR A 107 0.30 -10.28 15.95
C THR A 107 1.69 -10.43 16.56
N HIS A 108 2.01 -9.65 17.58
CA HIS A 108 3.28 -9.74 18.31
C HIS A 108 3.42 -11.08 19.06
N VAL A 109 2.37 -11.54 19.73
CA VAL A 109 2.34 -12.85 20.39
C VAL A 109 2.58 -13.99 19.41
N ALA A 110 2.09 -13.85 18.18
CA ALA A 110 2.36 -14.82 17.10
C ALA A 110 3.79 -14.72 16.53
N GLY A 111 4.64 -13.82 17.04
CA GLY A 111 6.04 -13.65 16.62
C GLY A 111 6.24 -12.79 15.37
N MET A 112 5.22 -12.04 14.96
CA MET A 112 5.27 -11.17 13.78
C MET A 112 5.20 -9.70 14.16
N LYS A 113 5.54 -8.84 13.22
CA LYS A 113 5.55 -7.40 13.30
C LYS A 113 4.35 -6.79 12.57
N VAL A 114 3.94 -5.58 12.98
CA VAL A 114 2.80 -4.85 12.42
C VAL A 114 3.26 -3.70 11.55
N VAL A 115 2.81 -3.68 10.31
CA VAL A 115 3.00 -2.55 9.39
C VAL A 115 1.66 -1.83 9.20
N LEU A 116 1.65 -0.52 9.39
CA LEU A 116 0.48 0.33 9.19
C LEU A 116 0.67 1.19 7.94
N ASP A 117 -0.38 1.30 7.14
CA ASP A 117 -0.41 2.23 6.00
C ASP A 117 -0.51 3.67 6.49
N PHE A 118 0.34 4.54 5.97
CA PHE A 118 0.32 5.97 6.24
C PHE A 118 0.23 6.74 4.93
N VAL A 119 -0.79 7.57 4.81
CA VAL A 119 -1.10 8.35 3.60
C VAL A 119 -0.64 9.80 3.81
N PRO A 120 0.58 10.18 3.37
CA PRO A 120 1.12 11.51 3.67
C PRO A 120 0.70 12.59 2.68
N ASN A 121 0.39 12.21 1.44
CA ASN A 121 0.25 13.16 0.32
C ASN A 121 -1.10 13.88 0.29
N HIS A 122 -2.16 13.22 0.74
CA HIS A 122 -3.54 13.70 0.60
C HIS A 122 -4.45 13.17 1.70
N VAL A 123 -5.64 13.72 1.79
CA VAL A 123 -6.74 13.28 2.68
C VAL A 123 -8.06 13.30 1.92
N ALA A 124 -9.13 12.76 2.50
CA ALA A 124 -10.49 12.92 1.95
C ALA A 124 -10.90 14.39 1.89
N ARG A 125 -11.79 14.77 0.94
CA ARG A 125 -12.29 16.15 0.84
C ARG A 125 -12.99 16.64 2.10
N GLU A 126 -13.76 15.77 2.75
CA GLU A 126 -14.42 16.06 4.03
C GLU A 126 -13.58 15.58 5.23
N TYR A 127 -12.24 15.67 5.13
CA TYR A 127 -11.38 15.37 6.27
C TYR A 127 -11.79 16.19 7.50
N ARG A 128 -12.05 15.48 8.59
CA ARG A 128 -12.31 16.06 9.90
C ARG A 128 -12.06 15.04 11.00
N SER A 129 -11.07 15.30 11.83
CA SER A 129 -10.82 14.43 12.98
C SER A 129 -11.78 14.72 14.12
N VAL A 130 -12.49 13.67 14.55
CA VAL A 130 -13.32 13.68 15.76
C VAL A 130 -12.68 12.92 16.92
N CYS A 131 -11.61 12.18 16.65
CA CYS A 131 -10.88 11.37 17.62
C CYS A 131 -9.48 11.95 17.98
N LYS A 132 -9.12 13.12 17.47
CA LYS A 132 -7.83 13.75 17.76
C LYS A 132 -7.67 14.00 19.27
N PRO A 133 -6.45 13.86 19.80
CA PRO A 133 -6.17 14.17 21.21
C PRO A 133 -6.52 15.62 21.56
N THR A 134 -6.91 15.85 22.81
CA THR A 134 -7.24 17.19 23.31
C THR A 134 -6.07 18.16 23.10
N GLY A 135 -6.35 19.35 22.54
CA GLY A 135 -5.35 20.37 22.24
C GLY A 135 -4.61 20.21 20.92
N VAL A 136 -4.83 19.12 20.17
CA VAL A 136 -4.30 18.96 18.82
C VAL A 136 -5.12 19.78 17.84
N ARG A 137 -4.45 20.61 17.03
CA ARG A 137 -5.08 21.34 15.92
C ARG A 137 -5.20 20.41 14.71
N ASP A 138 -6.39 20.42 14.10
CA ASP A 138 -6.66 19.58 12.92
C ASP A 138 -6.00 20.12 11.65
N LEU A 139 -5.90 19.27 10.62
CA LEU A 139 -5.49 19.73 9.29
C LEU A 139 -6.50 20.73 8.75
N GLY A 140 -6.01 21.80 8.14
CA GLY A 140 -6.82 22.92 7.64
C GLY A 140 -7.36 23.87 8.72
N GLU A 141 -7.21 23.55 10.00
CA GLU A 141 -7.65 24.42 11.08
C GLU A 141 -6.78 25.67 11.18
N GLY A 142 -7.34 26.79 10.73
CA GLY A 142 -6.67 28.08 10.70
C GLY A 142 -5.97 28.39 9.38
N ASP A 143 -6.26 27.66 8.31
CA ASP A 143 -5.85 28.00 6.96
C ASP A 143 -6.50 29.32 6.52
N ASP A 144 -5.74 30.12 5.79
CA ASP A 144 -6.25 31.27 5.05
C ASP A 144 -6.74 30.81 3.68
N THR A 145 -8.03 30.61 3.57
CA THR A 145 -8.68 30.08 2.34
C THR A 145 -8.74 31.11 1.20
N ALA A 146 -8.38 32.35 1.45
CA ALA A 146 -8.27 33.38 0.40
C ALA A 146 -6.95 33.29 -0.39
N LEU A 147 -5.99 32.54 0.11
CA LEU A 147 -4.68 32.34 -0.52
C LEU A 147 -4.61 30.97 -1.19
N HIS A 148 -4.25 30.96 -2.47
CA HIS A 148 -4.00 29.72 -3.20
C HIS A 148 -2.89 28.90 -2.55
N PHE A 149 -1.78 29.54 -2.20
CA PHE A 149 -0.67 28.97 -1.47
C PHE A 149 -0.28 29.86 -0.27
N SER A 150 0.01 29.21 0.84
CA SER A 150 0.72 29.78 1.98
C SER A 150 1.48 28.67 2.69
N PRO A 151 2.74 28.85 3.09
CA PRO A 151 3.48 27.82 3.85
C PRO A 151 2.90 27.57 5.25
N ARG A 152 1.90 28.34 5.68
CA ARG A 152 1.16 28.16 6.93
C ARG A 152 -0.13 27.37 6.76
N ASN A 153 -0.65 27.24 5.52
CA ASN A 153 -1.82 26.46 5.20
C ASN A 153 -1.45 24.99 5.09
N ASP A 154 -2.37 24.12 5.48
CA ASP A 154 -2.23 22.69 5.30
C ASP A 154 -2.75 22.20 3.93
N PHE A 155 -3.54 23.04 3.23
CA PHE A 155 -4.10 22.76 1.91
C PHE A 155 -3.78 23.87 0.90
N TYR A 156 -3.97 23.55 -0.40
CA TYR A 156 -3.98 24.51 -1.49
C TYR A 156 -5.43 24.84 -1.86
N TYR A 157 -5.75 26.14 -2.05
CA TYR A 157 -7.09 26.61 -2.37
C TYR A 157 -7.15 27.22 -3.78
N CYS A 158 -8.24 26.97 -4.53
CA CYS A 158 -8.41 27.45 -5.90
C CYS A 158 -9.11 28.81 -5.92
N TRP A 159 -8.41 29.86 -5.57
CA TRP A 159 -8.80 31.30 -5.63
C TRP A 159 -10.30 31.66 -5.61
N GLY A 160 -11.05 31.10 -4.68
CA GLY A 160 -12.48 31.39 -4.50
C GLY A 160 -13.40 30.67 -5.48
N GLU A 161 -12.88 29.85 -6.37
CA GLU A 161 -13.69 29.03 -7.27
C GLU A 161 -14.33 27.88 -6.52
N PRO A 162 -15.64 27.59 -6.78
CA PRO A 162 -16.28 26.38 -6.27
C PRO A 162 -15.76 25.15 -7.01
N LEU A 163 -15.75 24.02 -6.31
CA LEU A 163 -15.41 22.72 -6.93
C LEU A 163 -16.48 22.36 -7.98
N ASP A 164 -16.04 22.03 -9.18
CA ASP A 164 -16.87 21.56 -10.27
C ASP A 164 -16.61 20.08 -10.58
N LEU A 165 -17.55 19.22 -10.21
CA LEU A 165 -17.53 17.78 -10.49
C LEU A 165 -18.31 17.41 -11.76
N GLY A 166 -18.64 18.38 -12.62
CA GLY A 166 -19.47 18.16 -13.82
C GLY A 166 -18.87 17.19 -14.84
N ALA A 167 -17.55 17.01 -14.85
CA ALA A 167 -16.87 16.01 -15.67
C ALA A 167 -17.03 14.56 -15.13
N ILE A 168 -17.42 14.41 -13.85
CA ILE A 168 -17.54 13.11 -13.16
C ILE A 168 -19.00 12.66 -13.12
N ALA A 169 -19.90 13.57 -12.74
CA ALA A 169 -21.33 13.30 -12.70
C ALA A 169 -22.13 14.57 -13.00
N SER A 170 -23.25 14.43 -13.74
CA SER A 170 -24.16 15.53 -13.99
C SER A 170 -25.06 15.79 -12.79
N GLY A 171 -25.21 17.06 -12.40
CA GLY A 171 -26.14 17.46 -11.35
C GLY A 171 -25.67 17.12 -9.94
N THR A 172 -24.38 17.30 -9.68
CA THR A 172 -23.76 17.11 -8.36
C THR A 172 -24.38 18.06 -7.33
N SER A 173 -24.55 17.56 -6.12
CA SER A 173 -25.07 18.31 -4.95
C SER A 173 -23.98 18.60 -3.90
N TYR A 174 -22.78 18.04 -4.07
CA TYR A 174 -21.64 18.34 -3.21
C TYR A 174 -21.12 19.76 -3.47
N GLU A 175 -20.94 20.52 -2.41
CA GLU A 175 -20.45 21.89 -2.48
C GLU A 175 -19.15 22.06 -1.69
N GLU A 176 -18.12 22.58 -2.33
CA GLU A 176 -16.86 22.98 -1.71
C GLU A 176 -16.41 24.32 -2.26
N THR A 177 -16.39 25.36 -1.42
CA THR A 177 -15.98 26.72 -1.81
C THR A 177 -15.10 27.37 -0.74
N PRO A 178 -13.88 27.81 -1.06
CA PRO A 178 -13.20 27.54 -2.33
C PRO A 178 -12.84 26.05 -2.47
N ALA A 179 -12.74 25.58 -3.71
CA ALA A 179 -12.25 24.25 -4.00
C ALA A 179 -10.81 24.09 -3.49
N LYS A 180 -10.46 22.88 -3.05
CA LYS A 180 -9.10 22.49 -2.71
C LYS A 180 -8.48 21.67 -3.85
N ALA A 181 -7.17 21.81 -4.08
CA ALA A 181 -6.45 21.01 -5.07
C ALA A 181 -6.60 19.50 -4.79
N THR A 182 -6.75 18.68 -5.84
CA THR A 182 -6.86 17.23 -5.70
C THR A 182 -5.52 16.56 -5.35
N GLY A 183 -5.58 15.39 -4.75
CA GLY A 183 -4.40 14.67 -4.24
C GLY A 183 -3.34 14.32 -5.29
N ASN A 184 -3.72 14.21 -6.56
CA ASN A 184 -2.81 13.91 -7.66
C ASN A 184 -2.18 15.16 -8.34
N ASP A 185 -1.96 16.24 -7.56
CA ASP A 185 -1.34 17.48 -8.03
C ASP A 185 -2.17 18.22 -9.10
N HIS A 186 -3.49 18.11 -9.05
CA HIS A 186 -4.39 18.90 -9.88
C HIS A 186 -4.84 20.14 -9.11
N PHE A 187 -4.30 21.32 -9.50
CA PHE A 187 -4.38 22.58 -8.73
C PHE A 187 -5.49 23.52 -9.18
N ASP A 188 -6.46 23.06 -9.98
CA ASP A 188 -7.66 23.81 -10.31
C ASP A 188 -8.93 23.16 -9.73
N ALA A 189 -10.08 23.84 -9.93
CA ALA A 189 -11.36 23.43 -9.35
C ALA A 189 -12.14 22.41 -10.19
N HIS A 190 -11.57 21.89 -11.30
CA HIS A 190 -12.27 21.08 -12.30
C HIS A 190 -11.64 19.69 -12.49
N PRO A 191 -11.57 18.83 -11.47
CA PRO A 191 -10.97 17.51 -11.61
C PRO A 191 -11.76 16.63 -12.60
N GLY A 192 -11.04 15.81 -13.38
CA GLY A 192 -11.62 14.79 -14.25
C GLY A 192 -11.90 13.48 -13.54
N ILE A 193 -12.57 12.55 -14.24
CA ILE A 193 -12.90 11.23 -13.71
C ILE A 193 -11.65 10.39 -13.35
N ASN A 194 -10.52 10.64 -14.00
CA ASN A 194 -9.25 9.95 -13.75
C ASN A 194 -8.40 10.64 -12.66
N ASP A 195 -8.83 11.80 -12.18
CA ASP A 195 -8.20 12.46 -11.06
C ASP A 195 -8.65 11.81 -9.73
N TRP A 196 -7.89 12.06 -8.66
CA TRP A 196 -8.26 11.60 -7.32
C TRP A 196 -9.24 12.58 -6.69
N TYR A 197 -10.38 12.79 -7.39
CA TYR A 197 -11.37 13.83 -7.08
C TYR A 197 -11.96 13.73 -5.67
N GLU A 198 -11.92 12.56 -5.04
CA GLU A 198 -12.35 12.29 -3.68
C GLU A 198 -11.36 12.77 -2.62
N THR A 199 -10.16 13.21 -3.05
CA THR A 199 -9.07 13.61 -2.16
C THR A 199 -8.65 15.07 -2.35
N VAL A 200 -7.94 15.60 -1.34
CA VAL A 200 -7.33 16.91 -1.36
C VAL A 200 -5.85 16.83 -1.02
N LYS A 201 -5.03 17.59 -1.74
CA LYS A 201 -3.57 17.64 -1.59
C LYS A 201 -3.17 18.32 -0.27
N LEU A 202 -2.25 17.71 0.47
CA LEU A 202 -1.60 18.33 1.62
C LEU A 202 -0.45 19.24 1.19
N ASN A 203 -0.36 20.38 1.84
CA ASN A 203 0.66 21.41 1.58
C ASN A 203 1.85 21.25 2.53
N TYR A 204 2.95 20.79 2.00
CA TYR A 204 4.22 20.64 2.72
C TYR A 204 5.16 21.85 2.56
N GLY A 205 4.64 23.03 2.17
CA GLY A 205 5.43 24.23 1.97
C GLY A 205 6.10 24.30 0.59
N VAL A 206 5.54 23.62 -0.41
CA VAL A 206 5.95 23.70 -1.81
C VAL A 206 4.91 24.51 -2.58
N ASP A 207 5.32 25.63 -3.17
CA ASP A 207 4.47 26.38 -4.10
C ASP A 207 4.64 25.82 -5.51
N TYR A 208 3.60 25.17 -6.03
CA TYR A 208 3.57 24.58 -7.36
C TYR A 208 3.08 25.56 -8.44
N CYS A 209 2.45 26.65 -8.04
CA CYS A 209 1.77 27.59 -8.94
C CYS A 209 2.53 28.91 -9.13
N ASN A 210 3.76 28.98 -8.67
CA ASN A 210 4.63 30.12 -8.91
C ASN A 210 4.97 30.23 -10.40
N THR A 211 4.85 31.42 -10.97
CA THR A 211 5.16 31.71 -12.39
C THR A 211 6.60 31.39 -12.77
N ASP A 212 7.52 31.46 -11.81
CA ASP A 212 8.95 31.16 -11.98
C ASP A 212 9.31 29.70 -11.74
N GLY A 213 8.30 28.83 -11.59
CA GLY A 213 8.46 27.42 -11.26
C GLY A 213 8.22 27.11 -9.77
N ARG A 214 8.53 25.89 -9.36
CA ARG A 214 8.34 25.47 -7.97
C ARG A 214 9.26 26.23 -7.03
N SER A 215 8.70 26.67 -5.89
CA SER A 215 9.50 27.27 -4.81
C SER A 215 9.24 26.53 -3.48
N TYR A 216 10.26 26.52 -2.61
CA TYR A 216 10.28 25.73 -1.38
C TYR A 216 10.33 26.65 -0.17
N HIS A 217 9.42 26.46 0.76
CA HIS A 217 9.20 27.30 1.94
C HIS A 217 9.22 26.46 3.22
N PHE A 218 10.40 25.99 3.61
CA PHE A 218 10.61 25.08 4.74
C PHE A 218 11.12 25.76 6.00
N ASP A 219 11.39 27.09 5.96
CA ASP A 219 11.77 27.88 7.12
C ASP A 219 10.85 29.12 7.22
N PRO A 220 10.02 29.22 8.27
CA PRO A 220 9.83 28.25 9.35
C PRO A 220 9.20 26.95 8.87
N ILE A 221 9.46 25.83 9.58
CA ILE A 221 8.91 24.52 9.26
C ILE A 221 7.38 24.60 9.12
N PRO A 222 6.81 24.10 8.02
CA PRO A 222 5.37 24.12 7.76
C PRO A 222 4.54 23.45 8.87
N SER A 223 3.32 23.94 9.06
CA SER A 223 2.34 23.37 10.01
C SER A 223 2.10 21.88 9.76
N THR A 224 1.90 21.51 8.50
CA THR A 224 1.66 20.15 8.04
C THR A 224 2.74 19.16 8.50
N TRP A 225 4.03 19.56 8.47
CA TRP A 225 5.13 18.69 8.91
C TRP A 225 4.99 18.27 10.37
N ARG A 226 4.61 19.21 11.24
CA ARG A 226 4.43 18.94 12.67
C ARG A 226 3.24 18.03 12.91
N LYS A 227 2.10 18.36 12.27
CA LYS A 227 0.86 17.59 12.41
C LYS A 227 1.03 16.14 11.91
N MET A 228 1.63 15.96 10.74
CA MET A 228 1.89 14.63 10.17
C MET A 228 2.92 13.83 11.00
N THR A 229 3.91 14.50 11.56
CA THR A 229 4.85 13.85 12.51
C THR A 229 4.15 13.42 13.80
N ASP A 230 3.26 14.25 14.34
CA ASP A 230 2.49 13.91 15.55
C ASP A 230 1.55 12.72 15.32
N ILE A 231 0.96 12.60 14.12
CA ILE A 231 0.18 11.44 13.69
C ILE A 231 1.04 10.17 13.70
N LEU A 232 2.23 10.22 13.10
CA LEU A 232 3.16 9.09 13.11
C LEU A 232 3.56 8.68 14.54
N LEU A 233 3.84 9.66 15.41
CA LEU A 233 4.15 9.42 16.81
C LEU A 233 2.97 8.82 17.59
N PHE A 234 1.73 9.24 17.27
CA PHE A 234 0.53 8.67 17.87
C PHE A 234 0.40 7.17 17.56
N TRP A 235 0.54 6.80 16.29
CA TRP A 235 0.46 5.39 15.88
C TRP A 235 1.65 4.56 16.36
N ALA A 236 2.87 5.10 16.32
CA ALA A 236 4.05 4.45 16.87
C ALA A 236 3.89 4.12 18.37
N ALA A 237 3.24 5.01 19.14
CA ALA A 237 2.95 4.78 20.55
C ALA A 237 1.92 3.65 20.81
N LYS A 238 1.17 3.23 19.81
CA LYS A 238 0.25 2.10 19.89
C LYS A 238 0.89 0.73 19.64
N GLY A 239 2.21 0.72 19.35
CA GLY A 239 2.97 -0.53 19.25
C GLY A 239 3.12 -1.07 17.84
N ILE A 240 2.87 -0.29 16.79
CA ILE A 240 3.23 -0.69 15.43
C ILE A 240 4.74 -0.68 15.24
N ASP A 241 5.23 -1.46 14.28
CA ASP A 241 6.67 -1.66 14.04
C ASP A 241 7.16 -0.95 12.78
N ALA A 242 6.28 -0.71 11.83
CA ALA A 242 6.64 -0.05 10.58
C ALA A 242 5.47 0.75 9.98
N PHE A 243 5.82 1.76 9.18
CA PHE A 243 4.89 2.47 8.30
C PHE A 243 5.17 2.16 6.84
N ARG A 244 4.14 1.77 6.08
CA ARG A 244 4.15 1.87 4.62
C ARG A 244 3.64 3.26 4.25
N CYS A 245 4.45 4.03 3.57
CA CYS A 245 4.16 5.41 3.22
C CYS A 245 3.68 5.50 1.77
N ASP A 246 2.38 5.77 1.62
CA ASP A 246 1.72 5.91 0.34
C ASP A 246 2.27 7.10 -0.44
N MET A 247 2.51 6.92 -1.75
CA MET A 247 2.97 7.96 -2.67
C MET A 247 4.07 8.85 -2.07
N ALA A 248 5.07 8.24 -1.41
CA ALA A 248 6.10 8.95 -0.66
C ALA A 248 6.88 9.97 -1.50
N GLU A 249 7.04 9.73 -2.80
CA GLU A 249 7.75 10.65 -3.71
C GLU A 249 6.99 11.93 -4.03
N MET A 250 5.69 12.00 -3.77
CA MET A 250 4.88 13.21 -3.91
C MET A 250 5.01 14.17 -2.72
N VAL A 251 5.76 13.76 -1.69
CA VAL A 251 6.03 14.55 -0.48
C VAL A 251 7.52 14.91 -0.45
N PRO A 252 7.89 16.17 -0.11
CA PRO A 252 9.30 16.60 -0.10
C PRO A 252 10.19 15.70 0.74
N VAL A 253 11.36 15.36 0.21
CA VAL A 253 12.33 14.49 0.89
C VAL A 253 12.82 15.09 2.21
N GLU A 254 12.84 16.41 2.32
CA GLU A 254 13.21 17.15 3.53
C GLU A 254 12.22 16.88 4.67
N PHE A 255 10.92 16.72 4.37
CA PHE A 255 9.94 16.28 5.37
C PHE A 255 10.28 14.86 5.87
N TRP A 256 10.64 13.95 4.99
CA TRP A 256 11.01 12.60 5.40
C TRP A 256 12.21 12.58 6.32
N ASN A 257 13.26 13.33 5.99
CA ASN A 257 14.42 13.50 6.88
C ASN A 257 14.00 14.04 8.26
N TYR A 258 13.17 15.07 8.27
CA TYR A 258 12.68 15.68 9.52
C TYR A 258 11.86 14.68 10.36
N THR A 259 10.90 14.02 9.74
CA THR A 259 9.91 13.19 10.46
C THR A 259 10.50 11.86 10.93
N THR A 260 11.25 11.16 10.08
CA THR A 260 11.86 9.86 10.42
C THR A 260 12.84 9.99 11.58
N ASN A 261 13.66 11.04 11.57
CA ASN A 261 14.56 11.35 12.68
C ASN A 261 13.82 11.61 14.00
N LYS A 262 12.69 12.34 13.96
CA LYS A 262 11.88 12.61 15.17
C LYS A 262 11.18 11.35 15.69
N VAL A 263 10.62 10.54 14.80
CA VAL A 263 9.97 9.30 15.18
C VAL A 263 10.99 8.33 15.79
N ARG A 264 12.11 8.10 15.12
CA ARG A 264 13.16 7.18 15.60
C ARG A 264 13.85 7.63 16.88
N LYS A 265 13.93 8.92 17.13
CA LYS A 265 14.43 9.43 18.41
C LYS A 265 13.60 8.91 19.59
N ARG A 266 12.30 8.70 19.41
CA ARG A 266 11.38 8.22 20.44
C ARG A 266 11.09 6.71 20.32
N PHE A 267 11.04 6.20 19.09
CA PHE A 267 10.76 4.81 18.74
C PHE A 267 11.83 4.29 17.78
N PRO A 268 13.03 3.91 18.28
CA PRO A 268 14.18 3.57 17.41
C PRO A 268 13.97 2.36 16.50
N HIS A 269 13.01 1.50 16.81
CA HIS A 269 12.69 0.27 16.06
C HIS A 269 11.80 0.49 14.85
N ILE A 270 11.19 1.66 14.71
CA ILE A 270 10.24 1.93 13.61
C ILE A 270 10.94 1.94 12.27
N LEU A 271 10.41 1.14 11.34
CA LEU A 271 10.83 1.09 9.96
C LEU A 271 9.90 1.93 9.07
N PHE A 272 10.47 2.45 7.97
CA PHE A 272 9.73 3.19 6.95
C PHE A 272 9.88 2.50 5.59
N ILE A 273 8.75 2.14 4.98
CA ILE A 273 8.66 1.53 3.65
C ILE A 273 8.03 2.56 2.73
N GLY A 274 8.72 2.98 1.69
CA GLY A 274 8.26 4.05 0.79
C GLY A 274 7.78 3.52 -0.55
N GLU A 275 6.66 4.06 -1.01
CA GLU A 275 6.23 3.93 -2.38
C GLU A 275 6.88 5.05 -3.20
N VAL A 276 7.92 4.69 -3.96
CA VAL A 276 8.70 5.58 -4.82
C VAL A 276 8.87 4.91 -6.17
N TYR A 277 8.42 5.53 -7.24
CA TYR A 277 8.47 4.97 -8.59
C TYR A 277 9.61 5.55 -9.44
N ASN A 278 10.06 6.76 -9.12
CA ASN A 278 11.20 7.36 -9.81
C ASN A 278 12.51 6.72 -9.33
N THR A 279 13.07 5.83 -10.13
CA THR A 279 14.30 5.08 -9.80
C THR A 279 15.51 5.97 -9.53
N SER A 280 15.54 7.19 -10.09
CA SER A 280 16.62 8.15 -9.83
C SER A 280 16.58 8.73 -8.39
N LEU A 281 15.47 8.60 -7.71
CA LEU A 281 15.27 9.11 -6.35
C LEU A 281 15.50 8.05 -5.27
N TYR A 282 15.64 6.77 -5.58
CA TYR A 282 15.78 5.70 -4.60
C TYR A 282 16.85 5.99 -3.55
N ARG A 283 18.07 6.29 -3.98
CA ARG A 283 19.18 6.58 -3.06
C ARG A 283 18.94 7.82 -2.19
N THR A 284 18.25 8.81 -2.74
CA THR A 284 17.88 10.04 -2.01
C THR A 284 16.89 9.72 -0.88
N TYR A 285 15.84 8.93 -1.15
CA TYR A 285 14.84 8.59 -0.14
C TYR A 285 15.41 7.66 0.93
N ILE A 286 16.24 6.67 0.56
CA ILE A 286 16.98 5.82 1.51
C ILE A 286 17.86 6.67 2.42
N ALA A 287 18.67 7.58 1.86
CA ALA A 287 19.53 8.48 2.63
C ALA A 287 18.76 9.42 3.58
N ASN A 288 17.47 9.65 3.32
CA ASN A 288 16.60 10.53 4.10
C ASN A 288 15.60 9.78 4.99
N GLY A 289 15.83 8.49 5.25
CA GLY A 289 15.21 7.78 6.33
C GLY A 289 14.29 6.62 5.97
N PHE A 290 14.17 6.26 4.70
CA PHE A 290 13.48 5.03 4.32
C PHE A 290 14.40 3.81 4.49
N ASP A 291 13.86 2.77 5.11
CA ASP A 291 14.55 1.48 5.25
C ASP A 291 14.35 0.64 3.99
N TYR A 292 13.15 0.72 3.40
CA TYR A 292 12.79 -0.03 2.20
C TYR A 292 12.01 0.83 1.22
N LEU A 293 12.19 0.56 -0.08
CA LEU A 293 11.43 1.16 -1.17
C LEU A 293 10.89 0.06 -2.10
N TYR A 294 9.74 0.29 -2.70
CA TYR A 294 9.19 -0.58 -3.74
C TYR A 294 10.12 -0.60 -4.96
N ASP A 295 10.50 -1.78 -5.43
CA ASP A 295 11.12 -1.94 -6.75
C ASP A 295 10.06 -2.24 -7.81
N LYS A 296 9.21 -1.24 -8.06
CA LYS A 296 8.10 -1.36 -9.02
C LYS A 296 8.59 -1.21 -10.46
N VAL A 297 9.27 -0.11 -10.77
CA VAL A 297 9.67 0.26 -12.14
C VAL A 297 10.85 -0.57 -12.63
N GLY A 298 11.71 -1.06 -11.72
CA GLY A 298 12.81 -1.94 -12.04
C GLY A 298 12.40 -3.42 -12.09
N MET A 299 12.55 -4.10 -10.97
CA MET A 299 12.42 -5.56 -10.90
C MET A 299 10.98 -6.05 -11.16
N TYR A 300 9.96 -5.41 -10.58
CA TYR A 300 8.57 -5.83 -10.81
C TYR A 300 8.19 -5.74 -12.29
N ASP A 301 8.40 -4.60 -12.96
CA ASP A 301 8.05 -4.41 -14.37
C ASP A 301 8.86 -5.34 -15.30
N CYS A 302 10.11 -5.63 -14.93
CA CYS A 302 10.94 -6.59 -15.65
C CYS A 302 10.38 -8.00 -15.54
N ILE A 303 10.14 -8.51 -14.32
CA ILE A 303 9.60 -9.85 -14.09
C ILE A 303 8.24 -10.01 -14.78
N ARG A 304 7.38 -9.00 -14.68
CA ARG A 304 6.09 -8.98 -15.37
C ARG A 304 6.27 -9.11 -16.89
N GLY A 305 7.17 -8.34 -17.46
CA GLY A 305 7.49 -8.42 -18.90
C GLY A 305 8.02 -9.78 -19.32
N VAL A 306 8.87 -10.41 -18.52
CA VAL A 306 9.41 -11.75 -18.78
C VAL A 306 8.29 -12.82 -18.74
N ILE A 307 7.47 -12.82 -17.70
CA ILE A 307 6.39 -13.82 -17.53
C ILE A 307 5.32 -13.68 -18.61
N SER A 308 4.99 -12.46 -18.99
CA SER A 308 4.03 -12.21 -20.09
C SER A 308 4.63 -12.39 -21.50
N GLY A 309 5.93 -12.69 -21.60
CA GLY A 309 6.62 -12.93 -22.88
C GLY A 309 6.97 -11.67 -23.66
N MET A 310 6.89 -10.49 -23.02
CA MET A 310 7.25 -9.20 -23.63
C MET A 310 8.75 -8.86 -23.50
N ARG A 311 9.46 -9.50 -22.56
CA ARG A 311 10.89 -9.30 -22.30
C ARG A 311 11.62 -10.64 -22.22
N GLY A 312 12.92 -10.63 -22.48
CA GLY A 312 13.79 -11.77 -22.22
C GLY A 312 14.20 -11.87 -20.76
N ALA A 313 14.37 -13.10 -20.23
CA ALA A 313 14.75 -13.32 -18.85
C ALA A 313 16.15 -12.72 -18.52
N HIS A 314 17.06 -12.62 -19.50
CA HIS A 314 18.36 -11.97 -19.33
C HIS A 314 18.27 -10.49 -18.91
N GLU A 315 17.14 -9.81 -19.14
CA GLU A 315 16.96 -8.42 -18.74
C GLU A 315 16.91 -8.25 -17.21
N ILE A 316 16.61 -9.31 -16.45
CA ILE A 316 16.67 -9.32 -14.97
C ILE A 316 18.09 -8.92 -14.49
N THR A 317 19.14 -9.29 -15.25
CA THR A 317 20.52 -8.90 -14.97
C THR A 317 20.69 -7.38 -14.89
N ARG A 318 20.11 -6.65 -15.83
CA ARG A 318 20.21 -5.19 -15.85
C ARG A 318 19.51 -4.55 -14.62
N GLU A 319 18.36 -5.10 -14.24
CA GLU A 319 17.57 -4.52 -13.13
C GLU A 319 18.27 -4.72 -11.77
N TRP A 320 18.81 -5.91 -11.47
CA TRP A 320 19.57 -6.08 -10.23
C TRP A 320 20.87 -5.29 -10.21
N GLN A 321 21.54 -5.09 -11.36
CA GLN A 321 22.75 -4.27 -11.47
C GLN A 321 22.45 -2.78 -11.19
N ALA A 322 21.29 -2.29 -11.60
CA ALA A 322 20.89 -0.90 -11.38
C ALA A 322 20.71 -0.54 -9.89
N THR A 323 20.42 -1.54 -9.07
CA THR A 323 20.17 -1.38 -7.62
C THR A 323 21.15 -2.19 -6.75
N ASP A 324 22.28 -2.63 -7.31
CA ASP A 324 23.23 -3.52 -6.61
C ASP A 324 23.74 -2.95 -5.29
N ASP A 325 24.05 -1.66 -5.25
CA ASP A 325 24.54 -0.93 -4.07
C ASP A 325 23.46 -0.66 -3.01
N ILE A 326 22.17 -0.82 -3.34
CA ILE A 326 21.04 -0.57 -2.45
C ILE A 326 20.06 -1.76 -2.37
N HIS A 327 20.45 -2.93 -2.87
CA HIS A 327 19.55 -4.08 -3.00
C HIS A 327 18.88 -4.51 -1.69
N GLU A 328 19.55 -4.34 -0.56
CA GLU A 328 19.01 -4.66 0.76
C GLU A 328 17.82 -3.78 1.14
N HIS A 329 17.70 -2.60 0.51
CA HIS A 329 16.61 -1.66 0.72
C HIS A 329 15.46 -1.81 -0.28
N MET A 330 15.58 -2.69 -1.29
CA MET A 330 14.59 -2.82 -2.35
C MET A 330 13.57 -3.91 -2.00
N LEU A 331 12.32 -3.51 -1.75
CA LEU A 331 11.21 -4.42 -1.51
C LEU A 331 10.70 -4.99 -2.83
N TYR A 332 10.91 -6.30 -3.04
CA TYR A 332 10.39 -7.00 -4.21
C TYR A 332 8.96 -7.51 -3.97
N PHE A 333 8.16 -7.50 -5.00
CA PHE A 333 6.79 -8.01 -4.99
C PHE A 333 6.36 -8.43 -6.41
N LEU A 334 5.27 -9.16 -6.52
CA LEU A 334 4.73 -9.61 -7.81
C LEU A 334 3.31 -9.15 -8.05
N GLU A 335 2.60 -8.76 -7.00
CA GLU A 335 1.30 -8.11 -7.05
C GLU A 335 1.06 -7.31 -5.78
N ASN A 336 0.18 -6.33 -5.84
CA ASN A 336 -0.34 -5.58 -4.72
C ASN A 336 -1.78 -5.14 -5.00
N HIS A 337 -2.32 -4.22 -4.22
CA HIS A 337 -3.69 -3.72 -4.39
C HIS A 337 -3.90 -2.81 -5.61
N ASP A 338 -2.83 -2.25 -6.19
CA ASP A 338 -2.87 -1.39 -7.38
C ASP A 338 -2.56 -2.13 -8.67
N GLU A 339 -1.80 -3.21 -8.59
CA GLU A 339 -1.35 -3.97 -9.73
C GLU A 339 -2.24 -5.18 -10.02
N GLN A 340 -2.21 -5.64 -11.26
CA GLN A 340 -2.93 -6.85 -11.65
C GLN A 340 -2.39 -8.08 -10.91
N ARG A 341 -3.30 -8.98 -10.52
CA ARG A 341 -2.94 -10.27 -9.93
C ARG A 341 -2.03 -11.06 -10.86
N ILE A 342 -1.01 -11.69 -10.30
CA ILE A 342 -0.04 -12.47 -11.11
C ILE A 342 -0.71 -13.65 -11.83
N ALA A 343 -1.76 -14.23 -11.26
CA ALA A 343 -2.52 -15.31 -11.87
C ALA A 343 -3.57 -14.83 -12.90
N SER A 344 -3.78 -13.51 -13.07
CA SER A 344 -4.72 -12.96 -14.04
C SER A 344 -4.33 -13.24 -15.48
N ASP A 345 -5.29 -13.09 -16.38
CA ASP A 345 -5.04 -13.20 -17.83
C ASP A 345 -4.12 -12.10 -18.38
N PHE A 346 -3.94 -11.03 -17.63
CA PHE A 346 -3.07 -9.89 -17.96
C PHE A 346 -1.62 -10.05 -17.51
N PHE A 347 -1.29 -11.14 -16.79
CA PHE A 347 0.06 -11.39 -16.29
C PHE A 347 0.49 -12.82 -16.67
N ALA A 348 0.46 -13.78 -15.74
CA ALA A 348 0.89 -15.18 -16.01
C ALA A 348 -0.24 -16.08 -16.52
N GLY A 349 -1.51 -15.69 -16.33
CA GLY A 349 -2.69 -16.46 -16.70
C GLY A 349 -3.00 -17.65 -15.77
N ALA A 350 -2.08 -18.03 -14.89
CA ALA A 350 -2.27 -19.04 -13.85
C ALA A 350 -1.20 -18.91 -12.76
N GLY A 351 -1.57 -19.16 -11.50
CA GLY A 351 -0.66 -19.05 -10.36
C GLY A 351 0.59 -19.94 -10.47
N ARG A 352 0.45 -21.17 -10.98
CA ARG A 352 1.60 -22.09 -11.15
C ARG A 352 2.64 -21.60 -12.15
N LYS A 353 2.24 -20.88 -13.19
CA LYS A 353 3.17 -20.29 -14.16
C LYS A 353 4.03 -19.17 -13.54
N ALA A 354 3.57 -18.61 -12.43
CA ALA A 354 4.26 -17.56 -11.71
C ALA A 354 5.31 -18.06 -10.69
N ILE A 355 5.40 -19.38 -10.44
CA ILE A 355 6.36 -19.94 -9.47
C ILE A 355 7.82 -19.54 -9.79
N PRO A 356 8.31 -19.56 -11.06
CA PRO A 356 9.66 -19.08 -11.36
C PRO A 356 9.87 -17.61 -11.00
N ALA A 357 8.87 -16.75 -11.24
CA ALA A 357 8.89 -15.34 -10.85
C ALA A 357 8.98 -15.19 -9.32
N ALA A 358 8.20 -15.99 -8.56
CA ALA A 358 8.25 -16.00 -7.11
C ALA A 358 9.62 -16.47 -6.60
N ALA A 359 10.23 -17.48 -7.22
CA ALA A 359 11.57 -17.93 -6.86
C ALA A 359 12.61 -16.82 -7.06
N ILE A 360 12.54 -16.06 -8.17
CA ILE A 360 13.43 -14.92 -8.41
C ILE A 360 13.19 -13.83 -7.37
N ALA A 361 11.94 -13.38 -7.19
CA ALA A 361 11.63 -12.28 -6.29
C ALA A 361 11.98 -12.58 -4.81
N ILE A 362 11.90 -13.84 -4.39
CA ILE A 362 12.16 -14.26 -3.00
C ILE A 362 13.61 -14.65 -2.75
N LEU A 363 14.32 -15.24 -3.74
CA LEU A 363 15.60 -15.90 -3.50
C LEU A 363 16.79 -15.22 -4.20
N LEU A 364 16.54 -14.27 -5.13
CA LEU A 364 17.61 -13.70 -5.96
C LEU A 364 18.65 -12.97 -5.12
N ARG A 365 18.22 -12.09 -4.24
CA ARG A 365 19.08 -11.25 -3.40
C ARG A 365 18.67 -11.37 -1.91
N THR A 366 19.28 -10.56 -1.06
CA THR A 366 18.93 -10.46 0.37
C THR A 366 17.82 -9.46 0.65
N ASN A 367 17.09 -9.04 -0.36
CA ASN A 367 15.99 -8.09 -0.31
C ASN A 367 14.75 -8.67 0.40
N PRO A 368 13.92 -7.83 1.04
CA PRO A 368 12.60 -8.25 1.52
C PRO A 368 11.66 -8.53 0.34
N PHE A 369 10.67 -9.40 0.60
CA PHE A 369 9.62 -9.74 -0.36
C PHE A 369 8.25 -9.51 0.25
N MET A 370 7.35 -8.86 -0.49
CA MET A 370 5.95 -8.64 -0.11
C MET A 370 5.06 -9.66 -0.82
N LEU A 371 4.32 -10.44 -0.04
CA LEU A 371 3.28 -11.35 -0.52
C LEU A 371 1.92 -10.67 -0.36
N TYR A 372 1.21 -10.47 -1.45
CA TYR A 372 -0.15 -9.92 -1.41
C TYR A 372 -1.17 -11.01 -1.10
N SER A 373 -2.13 -10.71 -0.23
CA SER A 373 -3.15 -11.67 0.22
C SER A 373 -3.94 -12.28 -0.94
N GLY A 374 -3.90 -13.60 -1.07
CA GLY A 374 -4.52 -14.35 -2.17
C GLY A 374 -3.54 -14.80 -3.25
N GLN A 375 -2.36 -14.21 -3.34
CA GLN A 375 -1.33 -14.59 -4.31
C GLN A 375 -0.92 -16.05 -4.14
N GLU A 376 -0.78 -16.50 -2.89
CA GLU A 376 -0.43 -17.86 -2.51
C GLU A 376 -1.49 -18.91 -2.89
N PHE A 377 -2.70 -18.44 -3.12
CA PHE A 377 -3.82 -19.30 -3.59
C PHE A 377 -4.05 -19.17 -5.09
N GLY A 378 -3.32 -18.30 -5.79
CA GLY A 378 -3.51 -18.05 -7.21
C GLY A 378 -4.77 -17.25 -7.53
N GLU A 379 -5.17 -16.34 -6.64
CA GLU A 379 -6.28 -15.41 -6.91
C GLU A 379 -6.03 -14.65 -8.20
N ARG A 380 -7.06 -14.57 -9.05
CA ARG A 380 -6.92 -14.04 -10.39
C ARG A 380 -7.40 -12.61 -10.56
N GLY A 381 -8.31 -12.13 -9.71
CA GLY A 381 -8.96 -10.83 -9.87
C GLY A 381 -9.69 -10.72 -11.21
N MET A 382 -10.32 -11.80 -11.67
CA MET A 382 -10.97 -11.88 -12.99
C MET A 382 -12.49 -11.90 -12.91
N ASP A 383 -13.04 -11.58 -11.74
CA ASP A 383 -14.45 -11.28 -11.57
C ASP A 383 -14.75 -9.82 -11.95
N CYS A 384 -15.90 -9.27 -11.61
CA CYS A 384 -16.26 -7.89 -11.97
C CYS A 384 -15.74 -6.84 -10.98
N GLU A 385 -14.93 -7.23 -9.99
CA GLU A 385 -14.43 -6.39 -8.89
C GLU A 385 -13.30 -5.44 -9.25
N GLY A 386 -12.73 -5.50 -10.43
CA GLY A 386 -11.60 -4.65 -10.84
C GLY A 386 -11.95 -3.16 -10.91
N PHE A 387 -10.94 -2.30 -11.00
CA PHE A 387 -11.12 -0.83 -11.12
C PHE A 387 -11.89 -0.43 -12.39
N SER A 388 -11.84 -1.27 -13.41
CA SER A 388 -12.51 -1.09 -14.70
C SER A 388 -13.23 -2.38 -15.13
N GLY A 389 -13.90 -3.07 -14.21
CA GLY A 389 -14.50 -4.37 -14.43
C GLY A 389 -13.46 -5.50 -14.34
N ARG A 390 -13.47 -6.43 -15.29
CA ARG A 390 -12.55 -7.59 -15.34
C ARG A 390 -11.14 -7.20 -15.81
N ASP A 391 -10.43 -6.48 -15.01
CA ASP A 391 -9.10 -5.95 -15.34
C ASP A 391 -7.92 -6.67 -14.64
N GLY A 392 -8.19 -7.74 -13.94
CA GLY A 392 -7.18 -8.55 -13.24
C GLY A 392 -6.77 -7.99 -11.88
N ARG A 393 -7.49 -7.01 -11.35
CA ARG A 393 -7.28 -6.42 -10.02
C ARG A 393 -8.43 -6.76 -9.09
N THR A 394 -8.18 -6.72 -7.80
CA THR A 394 -9.22 -6.85 -6.78
C THR A 394 -9.56 -5.46 -6.25
N SER A 395 -10.83 -5.04 -6.34
CA SER A 395 -11.27 -3.70 -5.90
C SER A 395 -10.86 -3.40 -4.46
N ILE A 396 -10.38 -2.18 -4.26
CA ILE A 396 -10.16 -1.60 -2.93
C ILE A 396 -11.25 -0.59 -2.56
N PHE A 397 -12.21 -0.34 -3.46
CA PHE A 397 -13.25 0.70 -3.32
C PHE A 397 -14.62 0.13 -2.95
N ASP A 398 -14.78 -1.18 -3.06
CA ASP A 398 -16.06 -1.84 -2.85
C ASP A 398 -15.98 -2.95 -1.80
N TYR A 399 -17.12 -3.24 -1.16
CA TYR A 399 -17.26 -4.41 -0.31
C TYR A 399 -17.29 -5.65 -1.19
N TRP A 400 -16.28 -6.50 -1.03
CA TRP A 400 -16.10 -7.67 -1.86
C TRP A 400 -15.67 -8.88 -1.05
N SER A 401 -16.07 -10.07 -1.47
CA SER A 401 -15.62 -11.34 -0.90
C SER A 401 -14.90 -12.15 -1.96
N VAL A 402 -13.59 -12.29 -1.82
CA VAL A 402 -12.75 -13.08 -2.74
C VAL A 402 -12.95 -14.56 -2.46
N SER A 403 -13.46 -15.30 -3.44
CA SER A 403 -13.85 -16.71 -3.28
C SER A 403 -12.69 -17.61 -2.85
N THR A 404 -11.50 -17.36 -3.35
CA THR A 404 -10.28 -18.10 -3.02
C THR A 404 -9.90 -17.90 -1.56
N LEU A 405 -9.88 -16.65 -1.08
CA LEU A 405 -9.63 -16.33 0.33
C LEU A 405 -10.72 -16.89 1.23
N ARG A 406 -11.98 -16.72 0.85
CA ARG A 406 -13.10 -17.25 1.64
C ARG A 406 -12.98 -18.76 1.88
N ARG A 407 -12.67 -19.54 0.84
CA ARG A 407 -12.45 -20.99 1.00
C ARG A 407 -11.27 -21.27 1.93
N ALA A 408 -10.16 -20.59 1.75
CA ALA A 408 -8.97 -20.75 2.57
C ALA A 408 -9.21 -20.47 4.06
N PHE A 409 -10.09 -19.50 4.38
CA PHE A 409 -10.44 -19.16 5.77
C PHE A 409 -11.54 -20.03 6.35
N THR A 410 -12.48 -20.52 5.51
CA THR A 410 -13.59 -21.32 5.99
C THR A 410 -13.12 -22.74 6.29
N ASP A 411 -12.52 -23.39 5.30
CA ASP A 411 -11.92 -24.73 5.41
C ASP A 411 -10.93 -24.94 4.26
N LYS A 412 -9.67 -25.14 4.58
CA LYS A 412 -8.61 -25.41 3.61
C LYS A 412 -8.83 -26.66 2.75
N GLN A 413 -9.70 -27.58 3.18
CA GLN A 413 -10.09 -28.71 2.36
C GLN A 413 -10.87 -28.28 1.11
N LEU A 414 -11.53 -27.12 1.16
CA LEU A 414 -12.26 -26.52 0.04
C LEU A 414 -11.34 -25.97 -1.05
N LEU A 415 -10.05 -25.83 -0.78
CA LEU A 415 -9.07 -25.46 -1.80
C LEU A 415 -8.91 -26.58 -2.81
N SER A 416 -8.79 -26.19 -4.09
CA SER A 416 -8.45 -27.13 -5.16
C SER A 416 -7.05 -27.71 -4.98
N ASP A 417 -6.74 -28.79 -5.67
CA ASP A 417 -5.40 -29.38 -5.63
C ASP A 417 -4.34 -28.45 -6.20
N GLU A 418 -4.68 -27.63 -7.20
CA GLU A 418 -3.78 -26.59 -7.74
C GLU A 418 -3.48 -25.51 -6.73
N GLU A 419 -4.50 -25.00 -6.02
CA GLU A 419 -4.33 -24.02 -4.94
C GLU A 419 -3.45 -24.57 -3.80
N LYS A 420 -3.67 -25.82 -3.39
CA LYS A 420 -2.85 -26.50 -2.37
C LYS A 420 -1.38 -26.64 -2.80
N ILE A 421 -1.14 -27.02 -4.03
CA ILE A 421 0.22 -27.12 -4.60
C ILE A 421 0.89 -25.75 -4.60
N LEU A 422 0.16 -24.71 -4.97
CA LEU A 422 0.71 -23.35 -5.04
C LEU A 422 1.07 -22.81 -3.64
N VAL A 423 0.18 -22.97 -2.66
CA VAL A 423 0.45 -22.62 -1.25
C VAL A 423 1.72 -23.30 -0.74
N GLU A 424 1.88 -24.61 -1.04
CA GLU A 424 3.06 -25.35 -0.60
C GLU A 424 4.34 -24.85 -1.31
N ALA A 425 4.24 -24.42 -2.58
CA ALA A 425 5.37 -23.84 -3.29
C ALA A 425 5.81 -22.52 -2.63
N TYR A 426 4.87 -21.59 -2.34
CA TYR A 426 5.19 -20.35 -1.62
C TYR A 426 5.76 -20.61 -0.23
N ARG A 427 5.16 -21.55 0.53
CA ARG A 427 5.67 -21.93 1.84
C ARG A 427 7.10 -22.44 1.78
N ARG A 428 7.44 -23.24 0.79
CA ARG A 428 8.82 -23.74 0.59
C ARG A 428 9.79 -22.61 0.26
N LEU A 429 9.43 -21.73 -0.68
CA LEU A 429 10.26 -20.59 -1.07
C LEU A 429 10.53 -19.65 0.13
N LEU A 430 9.49 -19.26 0.86
CA LEU A 430 9.62 -18.39 2.04
C LEU A 430 10.45 -19.05 3.15
N ARG A 431 10.26 -20.37 3.40
CA ARG A 431 11.08 -21.09 4.38
C ARG A 431 12.54 -21.20 3.98
N ILE A 432 12.83 -21.43 2.70
CA ILE A 432 14.20 -21.41 2.18
C ILE A 432 14.81 -20.02 2.43
N ALA A 433 14.10 -18.94 2.08
CA ALA A 433 14.57 -17.59 2.31
C ALA A 433 14.93 -17.29 3.77
N HIS A 434 14.22 -17.89 4.71
CA HIS A 434 14.45 -17.68 6.15
C HIS A 434 15.51 -18.60 6.77
N ARG A 435 15.67 -19.80 6.25
CA ARG A 435 16.48 -20.83 6.91
C ARG A 435 17.86 -21.00 6.30
N GLU A 436 17.97 -20.74 5.01
CA GLU A 436 19.21 -20.97 4.29
C GLU A 436 20.11 -19.75 4.31
N ALA A 437 21.22 -19.84 5.04
CA ALA A 437 22.17 -18.73 5.19
C ALA A 437 22.70 -18.25 3.83
N ALA A 438 22.84 -19.13 2.85
CA ALA A 438 23.19 -18.75 1.50
C ALA A 438 22.19 -17.79 0.85
N ILE A 439 20.91 -17.80 1.28
CA ILE A 439 19.87 -16.91 0.76
C ILE A 439 19.80 -15.60 1.55
N TYR A 440 19.64 -15.65 2.89
CA TYR A 440 19.42 -14.42 3.66
C TYR A 440 20.70 -13.63 3.97
N ASP A 441 21.89 -14.22 3.85
CA ASP A 441 23.18 -13.60 4.18
C ASP A 441 24.32 -14.03 3.23
N GLY A 442 24.00 -14.62 2.09
CA GLY A 442 24.98 -15.14 1.14
C GLY A 442 25.29 -14.20 -0.02
N GLU A 443 26.40 -14.48 -0.69
CA GLU A 443 26.81 -13.84 -1.94
C GLU A 443 25.91 -14.30 -3.09
N PHE A 444 25.75 -13.43 -4.07
CA PHE A 444 24.97 -13.67 -5.28
C PHE A 444 25.87 -13.76 -6.51
N PHE A 445 25.59 -14.72 -7.39
CA PHE A 445 26.28 -14.87 -8.66
C PHE A 445 25.25 -15.07 -9.78
N ASP A 446 25.28 -14.21 -10.78
CA ASP A 446 24.45 -14.33 -11.98
C ASP A 446 25.09 -15.31 -12.98
N LEU A 447 24.51 -16.49 -13.09
CA LEU A 447 24.96 -17.50 -14.04
C LEU A 447 24.45 -17.27 -15.46
N THR A 448 23.34 -16.55 -15.61
CA THR A 448 22.80 -16.14 -16.92
C THR A 448 23.76 -15.18 -17.60
N TYR A 449 24.24 -14.17 -16.87
CA TYR A 449 25.25 -13.22 -17.35
C TYR A 449 26.56 -13.91 -17.73
N ALA A 450 26.97 -14.90 -16.94
CA ALA A 450 28.22 -15.63 -17.18
C ALA A 450 28.16 -16.64 -18.37
N ASN A 451 26.94 -16.96 -18.85
CA ASN A 451 26.72 -17.98 -19.86
C ASN A 451 25.84 -17.52 -21.04
N PRO A 452 26.16 -16.40 -21.71
CA PRO A 452 25.23 -15.76 -22.65
C PRO A 452 25.05 -16.53 -23.98
N SER A 453 25.87 -17.52 -24.26
CA SER A 453 25.93 -18.16 -25.57
C SER A 453 25.95 -19.70 -25.53
N ARG A 454 25.43 -20.31 -24.47
CA ARG A 454 25.34 -21.77 -24.38
C ARG A 454 24.22 -22.32 -25.26
N GLN A 455 24.45 -23.44 -25.94
CA GLN A 455 23.44 -24.09 -26.80
C GLN A 455 22.30 -24.74 -26.00
N ASP A 456 22.58 -25.13 -24.77
CA ASP A 456 21.67 -25.82 -23.85
C ASP A 456 20.99 -24.87 -22.85
N PHE A 457 21.10 -23.55 -23.04
CA PHE A 457 20.55 -22.52 -22.19
C PHE A 457 19.98 -21.39 -23.03
N ASN A 458 18.69 -21.07 -22.81
CA ASN A 458 18.02 -19.99 -23.52
C ASN A 458 17.82 -18.78 -22.60
N PRO A 459 18.67 -17.74 -22.67
CA PRO A 459 18.61 -16.57 -21.78
C PRO A 459 17.33 -15.70 -21.95
N ASP A 460 16.56 -15.91 -23.03
CA ASP A 460 15.29 -15.22 -23.18
C ASP A 460 14.16 -15.84 -22.34
N ARG A 461 14.30 -17.11 -21.96
CA ARG A 461 13.28 -17.88 -21.24
C ARG A 461 13.75 -18.46 -19.91
N GLU A 462 15.04 -18.52 -19.69
CA GLU A 462 15.68 -19.15 -18.54
C GLU A 462 16.54 -18.13 -17.82
N TYR A 463 16.47 -18.13 -16.52
CA TYR A 463 17.34 -17.34 -15.66
C TYR A 463 18.00 -18.25 -14.63
N ALA A 464 19.31 -18.20 -14.54
CA ALA A 464 20.06 -19.02 -13.61
C ALA A 464 20.94 -18.14 -12.71
N PHE A 465 20.90 -18.41 -11.42
CA PHE A 465 21.73 -17.75 -10.42
C PHE A 465 22.19 -18.73 -9.35
N LEU A 466 23.15 -18.30 -8.56
CA LEU A 466 23.70 -19.06 -7.46
C LEU A 466 23.80 -18.16 -6.23
N ARG A 467 23.52 -18.74 -5.08
CA ARG A 467 23.74 -18.12 -3.77
C ARG A 467 24.74 -18.95 -3.00
N LYS A 468 25.67 -18.29 -2.32
CA LYS A 468 26.74 -18.95 -1.58
C LYS A 468 26.98 -18.28 -0.23
N LYS A 469 27.09 -19.08 0.80
CA LYS A 469 27.58 -18.67 2.12
C LYS A 469 28.53 -19.74 2.64
N ASP A 470 29.81 -19.36 2.87
CA ASP A 470 30.88 -20.29 3.27
C ASP A 470 30.96 -21.48 2.32
N ASP A 471 30.79 -22.72 2.81
CA ASP A 471 30.80 -23.96 2.03
C ASP A 471 29.43 -24.39 1.49
N VAL A 472 28.36 -23.62 1.76
CA VAL A 472 27.00 -23.89 1.31
C VAL A 472 26.66 -23.12 0.05
N ILE A 473 26.18 -23.86 -0.95
CA ILE A 473 25.71 -23.31 -2.23
C ILE A 473 24.25 -23.67 -2.41
#